data_243d201e2e1af7e6a23b5c043ce02ca7
#
_entry.id   243d201e2e1af7e6a23b5c043ce02ca7
#
_cell.length_a   1.000
_cell.length_b   1.000
_cell.length_c   1.000
_cell.angle_alpha   90.00
_cell.angle_beta   90.00
_cell.angle_gamma   90.00
#
_symmetry.space_group_name_H-M   'P 1'
#
loop_
_entity.id
_entity.type
_entity.pdbx_description
1 polymer ?
#
loop_
_entity_poly.entity_id
_entity_poly.type
_entity_poly.pdbx_seq_one_letter_code
_entity_poly.pdbx_strand_id
1 'polypeptide(L)'
;MFNLTGRHDMKTFTAYVEWDQDTELYVGIVPGIPGAHTQGATLDELQKNLKEVLELCLEEYKGHEKELPHFVGLQQIEVAI
;
A
#
# COMPACT_ATOMS: atom_id res chain seq x y z
N MET A 1 18.47 -11.40 19.55
CA MET A 1 17.78 -11.05 19.52
C MET A 1 17.27 -10.71 19.63
N PHE A 2 17.07 -10.77 19.63
CA PHE A 2 16.22 -10.50 19.55
C PHE A 2 15.72 -9.70 19.61
N ASN A 3 15.20 -9.92 19.19
CA ASN A 3 14.39 -9.05 19.42
C ASN A 3 13.94 -8.98 20.56
N LEU A 4 13.93 -8.87 21.02
CA LEU A 4 13.40 -8.89 21.89
C LEU A 4 12.56 -8.12 22.22
N THR A 5 12.36 -7.95 22.33
CA THR A 5 11.54 -7.40 22.63
C THR A 5 10.63 -6.92 22.02
N GLY A 6 9.79 -7.37 22.08
CA GLY A 6 8.62 -6.92 21.56
C GLY A 6 8.71 -6.27 20.28
N ARG A 7 9.57 -6.60 19.56
CA ARG A 7 9.67 -6.01 18.41
C ARG A 7 8.74 -6.48 17.47
N HIS A 8 8.29 -5.71 16.61
CA HIS A 8 7.35 -6.08 15.59
C HIS A 8 8.08 -6.56 14.37
N ASP A 9 7.53 -7.54 13.70
CA ASP A 9 8.01 -7.94 12.40
C ASP A 9 7.71 -6.85 11.41
N MET A 10 8.67 -6.55 10.58
CA MET A 10 8.48 -5.60 9.50
C MET A 10 7.97 -6.33 8.28
N LYS A 11 6.92 -5.81 7.68
CA LYS A 11 6.36 -6.35 6.45
C LYS A 11 6.46 -5.32 5.35
N THR A 12 6.68 -5.81 4.13
CA THR A 12 6.78 -4.95 2.96
C THR A 12 5.53 -5.11 2.12
N PHE A 13 4.93 -3.99 1.79
CA PHE A 13 3.76 -3.97 0.94
C PHE A 13 4.11 -3.33 -0.39
N THR A 14 3.51 -3.83 -1.46
CA THR A 14 3.74 -3.31 -2.80
C THR A 14 2.64 -2.33 -3.14
N ALA A 15 3.03 -1.16 -3.64
CA ALA A 15 2.08 -0.16 -4.08
C ALA A 15 2.20 0.02 -5.59
N TYR A 16 1.06 0.19 -6.24
CA TYR A 16 1.00 0.58 -7.63
C TYR A 16 0.91 2.10 -7.67
N VAL A 17 1.75 2.74 -8.46
CA VAL A 17 1.89 4.20 -8.45
C VAL A 17 1.63 4.74 -9.84
N GLU A 18 0.80 5.79 -9.91
CA GLU A 18 0.51 6.49 -11.16
C GLU A 18 0.70 7.99 -10.96
N TRP A 19 0.97 8.67 -12.06
CA TRP A 19 0.95 10.11 -12.10
C TRP A 19 -0.39 10.55 -12.67
N ASP A 20 -1.12 11.39 -11.92
CA ASP A 20 -2.41 11.90 -12.36
C ASP A 20 -2.19 13.30 -12.93
N GLN A 21 -2.40 13.44 -14.24
CA GLN A 21 -2.16 14.70 -14.90
C GLN A 21 -3.18 15.76 -14.51
N ASP A 22 -4.38 15.37 -14.16
CA ASP A 22 -5.42 16.35 -13.81
C ASP A 22 -5.12 17.04 -12.50
N THR A 23 -4.70 16.29 -11.49
CA THR A 23 -4.38 16.85 -10.18
C THR A 23 -2.91 17.18 -10.04
N GLU A 24 -2.07 16.66 -10.93
CA GLU A 24 -0.62 16.79 -10.86
C GLU A 24 -0.08 16.21 -9.56
N LEU A 25 -0.60 15.03 -9.23
CA LEU A 25 -0.18 14.31 -8.05
C LEU A 25 0.15 12.87 -8.41
N TYR A 26 1.05 12.28 -7.63
CA TYR A 26 1.25 10.85 -7.69
C TYR A 26 0.16 10.18 -6.88
N VAL A 27 -0.40 9.09 -7.40
CA VAL A 27 -1.45 8.33 -6.74
C VAL A 27 -0.91 6.93 -6.50
N GLY A 28 -1.12 6.42 -5.30
CA GLY A 28 -0.66 5.09 -4.95
C GLY A 28 -1.78 4.24 -4.38
N ILE A 29 -1.75 2.97 -4.73
CA ILE A 29 -2.73 2.00 -4.27
C ILE A 29 -1.98 0.76 -3.83
N VAL A 30 -2.35 0.21 -2.66
CA VAL A 30 -1.79 -1.05 -2.19
C VAL A 30 -2.81 -2.14 -2.44
N PRO A 31 -2.58 -2.99 -3.45
CA PRO A 31 -3.52 -4.08 -3.72
C PRO A 31 -3.59 -5.04 -2.53
N GLY A 32 -4.78 -5.54 -2.29
CA GLY A 32 -4.98 -6.49 -1.20
C GLY A 32 -5.35 -5.86 0.13
N ILE A 33 -5.24 -4.53 0.25
CA ILE A 33 -5.62 -3.83 1.47
C ILE A 33 -6.70 -2.83 1.10
N PRO A 34 -7.96 -3.14 1.34
CA PRO A 34 -9.05 -2.21 0.96
C PRO A 34 -8.87 -0.86 1.65
N GLY A 35 -9.04 0.21 0.88
CA GLY A 35 -8.90 1.55 1.40
C GLY A 35 -7.49 2.09 1.42
N ALA A 36 -6.49 1.27 1.10
CA ALA A 36 -5.09 1.70 1.18
C ALA A 36 -4.70 2.38 -0.12
N HIS A 37 -5.12 3.61 -0.28
CA HIS A 37 -4.74 4.43 -1.42
C HIS A 37 -4.65 5.88 -0.97
N THR A 38 -3.75 6.62 -1.61
CA THR A 38 -3.54 8.01 -1.26
C THR A 38 -2.78 8.69 -2.39
N GLN A 39 -2.38 9.94 -2.18
CA GLN A 39 -1.65 10.69 -3.18
C GLN A 39 -0.59 11.56 -2.51
N GLY A 40 0.29 12.10 -3.33
CA GLY A 40 1.32 13.01 -2.87
C GLY A 40 1.90 13.79 -4.02
N ALA A 41 2.43 14.98 -3.74
CA ALA A 41 3.01 15.83 -4.75
C ALA A 41 4.37 15.32 -5.21
N THR A 42 5.05 14.55 -4.38
CA THR A 42 6.31 13.92 -4.72
C THR A 42 6.23 12.45 -4.35
N LEU A 43 7.18 11.67 -4.88
CA LEU A 43 7.22 10.25 -4.52
C LEU A 43 7.54 10.06 -3.04
N ASP A 44 8.37 10.91 -2.47
CA ASP A 44 8.67 10.83 -1.05
C ASP A 44 7.44 11.11 -0.22
N GLU A 45 6.66 12.11 -0.60
CA GLU A 45 5.43 12.43 0.11
C GLU A 45 4.43 11.31 -0.05
N LEU A 46 4.32 10.74 -1.25
CA LEU A 46 3.42 9.61 -1.46
C LEU A 46 3.79 8.43 -0.57
N GLN A 47 5.08 8.13 -0.47
CA GLN A 47 5.54 7.03 0.37
C GLN A 47 5.15 7.25 1.83
N LYS A 48 5.35 8.46 2.32
CA LYS A 48 4.98 8.78 3.68
C LYS A 48 3.47 8.62 3.89
N ASN A 49 2.69 9.14 2.95
CA ASN A 49 1.24 9.07 3.06
C ASN A 49 0.74 7.63 2.95
N LEU A 50 1.37 6.81 2.09
CA LEU A 50 1.00 5.41 1.99
C LEU A 50 1.27 4.67 3.29
N LYS A 51 2.39 4.96 3.93
CA LYS A 51 2.69 4.33 5.20
C LYS A 51 1.62 4.66 6.23
N GLU A 52 1.21 5.92 6.28
CA GLU A 52 0.20 6.34 7.26
C GLU A 52 -1.15 5.68 7.01
N VAL A 53 -1.59 5.65 5.74
CA VAL A 53 -2.88 5.06 5.45
C VAL A 53 -2.85 3.54 5.63
N LEU A 54 -1.72 2.91 5.33
CA LEU A 54 -1.57 1.49 5.58
C LEU A 54 -1.69 1.16 7.06
N GLU A 55 -1.05 1.95 7.90
CA GLU A 55 -1.11 1.72 9.33
C GLU A 55 -2.55 1.81 9.83
N LEU A 56 -3.31 2.76 9.32
CA LEU A 56 -4.71 2.90 9.70
C LEU A 56 -5.55 1.73 9.20
N CYS A 57 -5.36 1.34 7.94
CA CYS A 57 -6.13 0.24 7.37
C CYS A 57 -5.83 -1.07 8.08
N LEU A 58 -4.56 -1.33 8.37
CA LEU A 58 -4.18 -2.56 9.05
C LEU A 58 -4.72 -2.60 10.47
N GLU A 59 -4.83 -1.45 11.11
CA GLU A 59 -5.42 -1.38 12.43
C GLU A 59 -6.88 -1.81 12.40
N GLU A 60 -7.61 -1.42 11.36
CA GLU A 60 -9.01 -1.80 11.22
C GLU A 60 -9.20 -3.30 11.06
N TYR A 61 -8.22 -3.97 10.43
CA TYR A 61 -8.32 -5.40 10.19
C TYR A 61 -7.61 -6.22 11.26
N LYS A 62 -7.15 -5.58 12.32
CA LYS A 62 -6.47 -6.29 13.39
C LYS A 62 -7.41 -7.32 14.00
N GLY A 63 -7.00 -8.57 14.01
CA GLY A 63 -7.85 -9.66 14.43
C GLY A 63 -8.77 -10.19 13.36
N HIS A 64 -8.80 -9.56 12.20
CA HIS A 64 -9.63 -9.96 11.07
C HIS A 64 -8.80 -10.13 9.81
N GLU A 65 -7.54 -10.49 9.97
CA GLU A 65 -6.63 -10.56 8.84
C GLU A 65 -7.06 -11.58 7.79
N LYS A 66 -7.83 -12.57 8.21
CA LYS A 66 -8.31 -13.58 7.26
C LYS A 66 -9.32 -13.03 6.28
N GLU A 67 -9.91 -11.87 6.59
CA GLU A 67 -10.87 -11.24 5.70
C GLU A 67 -10.21 -10.42 4.60
N LEU A 68 -8.90 -10.21 4.69
CA LEU A 68 -8.20 -9.45 3.69
C LEU A 68 -7.98 -10.28 2.42
N PRO A 69 -8.11 -9.65 1.25
CA PRO A 69 -7.75 -10.34 0.02
C PRO A 69 -6.27 -10.71 0.05
N HIS A 70 -5.93 -11.77 -0.66
CA HIS A 70 -4.55 -12.24 -0.75
C HIS A 70 -3.91 -11.65 -1.99
N PHE A 71 -2.96 -10.75 -1.79
CA PHE A 71 -2.21 -10.19 -2.91
C PHE A 71 -1.30 -11.27 -3.48
N VAL A 72 -1.42 -11.51 -4.77
CA VAL A 72 -0.62 -12.51 -5.45
C VAL A 72 0.50 -11.85 -6.25
N GLY A 73 0.17 -10.80 -6.99
CA GLY A 73 1.17 -10.13 -7.81
C GLY A 73 0.51 -9.27 -8.86
N LEU A 74 1.35 -8.69 -9.69
CA LEU A 74 0.92 -7.86 -10.80
C LEU A 74 1.11 -8.64 -12.08
N GLN A 75 0.22 -8.40 -13.05
CA GLN A 75 0.31 -9.04 -14.35
C GLN A 75 0.38 -7.98 -15.44
N GLN A 76 1.15 -8.26 -16.46
CA GLN A 76 1.21 -7.41 -17.65
C GLN A 76 0.44 -8.09 -18.76
N ILE A 77 -0.40 -7.32 -19.44
CA ILE A 77 -1.28 -7.84 -20.47
C ILE A 77 -1.04 -7.04 -21.73
N GLU A 78 -0.75 -7.74 -22.81
CA GLU A 78 -0.53 -7.09 -24.11
C GLU A 78 -1.84 -6.99 -24.84
N VAL A 79 -2.12 -5.79 -25.32
CA VAL A 79 -3.37 -5.53 -26.04
C VAL A 79 -3.01 -4.74 -27.29
N ALA A 80 -3.57 -5.15 -28.42
CA ALA A 80 -3.38 -4.42 -29.68
C ALA A 80 -4.34 -3.24 -29.70
N ILE A 81 -3.80 -2.05 -29.82
CA ILE A 81 -4.61 -0.84 -29.87
C ILE A 81 -4.31 0.00 -31.10
#